data_fb6f130016e5f92957dde602fc965943
#
_entry.id   fb6f130016e5f92957dde602fc965943
#
_cell.length_a   1.000
_cell.length_b   1.000
_cell.length_c   1.000
_cell.angle_alpha   90.00
_cell.angle_beta   90.00
_cell.angle_gamma   90.00
#
_symmetry.space_group_name_H-M   'P 1'
#
loop_
_entity.id
_entity.type
_entity.pdbx_description
1 polymer ?
#
loop_
_entity_poly.entity_id
_entity_poly.type
_entity_poly.pdbx_seq_one_letter_code
_entity_poly.pdbx_strand_id
1 'polypeptide(L)'
;LRNSSAASDVYKRQVQDLINAARKMNVSVGPGRGSVAGSVVAYCLEITKIDPIKYDLLFERFLNPDRVSMPDIDIDFDDEGRSKVIDYVIDKYGSKQVAQIITYGKMAAKSSLRDTARVLDLSLSDADFLAKLVPNTVKLSDIFTKDDKKLNSELRSDDYSNAMELKKLSDGDDLQAETINQARVIEGSLRNIGVHACGVIITPDDITNFVPIATAKDSQLFVTQYDNSVVESAGLLKMDFLGLKTLSLIKDTIKLVKYIHNKDIDIESIPLDDKKTYELFQRGDTVGIFQYESSGMQKYLSDLKPTVFEDLIAMNALYRPCLLYTSDAADELRSV
;
A
#
# COMPACT_ATOMS: atom_id res chain seq x y z
N LEU A 1 25.55 8.34 8.04
CA LEU A 1 24.62 7.63 8.95
C LEU A 1 23.90 6.42 8.30
N ARG A 2 23.89 6.32 6.96
CA ARG A 2 23.09 5.29 6.25
C ARG A 2 23.60 3.85 6.43
N ASN A 3 24.85 3.62 6.84
CA ASN A 3 25.46 2.29 6.88
C ASN A 3 26.12 1.94 8.20
N SER A 4 25.85 2.65 9.31
CA SER A 4 26.40 2.25 10.59
C SER A 4 25.50 1.23 11.29
N SER A 5 26.07 0.15 11.80
CA SER A 5 25.38 -0.83 12.65
C SER A 5 24.61 -0.16 13.80
N ALA A 6 25.17 0.90 14.37
CA ALA A 6 24.56 1.70 15.43
C ALA A 6 23.24 2.37 15.01
N ALA A 7 23.15 2.94 13.79
CA ALA A 7 21.89 3.54 13.31
C ALA A 7 20.81 2.49 13.11
N SER A 8 21.15 1.32 12.57
CA SER A 8 20.24 0.18 12.43
C SER A 8 19.76 -0.33 13.80
N ASP A 9 20.62 -0.34 14.82
CA ASP A 9 20.26 -0.81 16.16
C ASP A 9 19.35 0.20 16.87
N VAL A 10 19.58 1.50 16.73
CA VAL A 10 18.69 2.55 17.24
C VAL A 10 17.31 2.44 16.59
N TYR A 11 17.24 2.28 15.27
CA TYR A 11 15.99 2.11 14.55
C TYR A 11 15.19 0.89 15.04
N LYS A 12 15.83 -0.29 15.16
CA LYS A 12 15.18 -1.49 15.69
C LYS A 12 14.64 -1.30 17.11
N ARG A 13 15.38 -0.59 17.98
CA ARG A 13 14.92 -0.27 19.34
C ARG A 13 13.72 0.68 19.34
N GLN A 14 13.69 1.66 18.45
CA GLN A 14 12.53 2.55 18.29
C GLN A 14 11.30 1.77 17.85
N VAL A 15 11.44 0.89 16.84
CA VAL A 15 10.34 0.03 16.37
C VAL A 15 9.86 -0.90 17.48
N GLN A 16 10.76 -1.55 18.21
CA GLN A 16 10.42 -2.40 19.34
C GLN A 16 9.63 -1.65 20.42
N ASP A 17 10.08 -0.45 20.75
CA ASP A 17 9.40 0.39 21.74
C ASP A 17 7.98 0.77 21.33
N LEU A 18 7.79 1.16 20.06
CA LEU A 18 6.48 1.48 19.49
C LEU A 18 5.53 0.29 19.55
N ILE A 19 6.00 -0.89 19.17
CA ILE A 19 5.23 -2.13 19.22
C ILE A 19 4.84 -2.48 20.67
N ASN A 20 5.78 -2.37 21.60
CA ASN A 20 5.51 -2.63 23.02
C ASN A 20 4.54 -1.61 23.63
N ALA A 21 4.65 -0.34 23.24
CA ALA A 21 3.70 0.70 23.66
C ALA A 21 2.29 0.41 23.11
N ALA A 22 2.17 0.04 21.83
CA ALA A 22 0.90 -0.34 21.22
C ALA A 22 0.24 -1.50 21.98
N ARG A 23 0.97 -2.57 22.26
CA ARG A 23 0.48 -3.73 23.01
C ARG A 23 0.01 -3.34 24.41
N LYS A 24 0.77 -2.48 25.12
CA LYS A 24 0.37 -1.97 26.45
C LYS A 24 -0.91 -1.14 26.41
N MET A 25 -1.16 -0.43 25.32
CA MET A 25 -2.39 0.35 25.08
C MET A 25 -3.56 -0.49 24.54
N ASN A 26 -3.40 -1.83 24.50
CA ASN A 26 -4.37 -2.75 23.90
C ASN A 26 -4.67 -2.45 22.42
N VAL A 27 -3.65 -2.03 21.68
CA VAL A 27 -3.67 -1.91 20.23
C VAL A 27 -3.09 -3.19 19.63
N SER A 28 -3.85 -3.84 18.75
CA SER A 28 -3.38 -5.05 18.09
C SER A 28 -2.29 -4.71 17.08
N VAL A 29 -1.24 -5.52 17.08
CA VAL A 29 -0.09 -5.38 16.16
C VAL A 29 -0.01 -6.62 15.29
N GLY A 30 0.18 -6.43 13.98
CA GLY A 30 0.34 -7.52 13.02
C GLY A 30 1.60 -8.35 13.30
N PRO A 31 1.68 -9.58 12.76
CA PRO A 31 2.79 -10.50 13.01
C PRO A 31 4.11 -10.06 12.36
N GLY A 32 4.09 -9.01 11.56
CA GLY A 32 5.18 -8.53 10.73
C GLY A 32 4.91 -8.77 9.25
N ARG A 33 5.52 -7.95 8.39
CA ARG A 33 5.37 -8.02 6.94
C ARG A 33 6.66 -7.68 6.22
N GLY A 34 6.71 -7.98 4.91
CA GLY A 34 7.85 -7.63 4.08
C GLY A 34 9.13 -8.35 4.48
N SER A 35 10.26 -7.71 4.25
CA SER A 35 11.58 -8.30 4.43
C SER A 35 12.00 -8.51 5.89
N VAL A 36 11.42 -7.76 6.84
CA VAL A 36 11.78 -7.87 8.27
C VAL A 36 11.53 -9.26 8.85
N ALA A 37 10.59 -10.02 8.26
CA ALA A 37 10.30 -11.39 8.67
C ALA A 37 11.52 -12.33 8.53
N GLY A 38 12.48 -12.03 7.63
CA GLY A 38 13.74 -12.79 7.49
C GLY A 38 14.79 -12.51 8.59
N SER A 39 14.52 -11.62 9.55
CA SER A 39 15.48 -11.23 10.58
C SER A 39 15.26 -11.95 11.90
N VAL A 40 16.17 -12.85 12.30
CA VAL A 40 16.18 -13.49 13.64
C VAL A 40 16.24 -12.44 14.76
N VAL A 41 17.00 -11.37 14.57
CA VAL A 41 17.09 -10.28 15.55
C VAL A 41 15.73 -9.62 15.74
N ALA A 42 15.00 -9.33 14.65
CA ALA A 42 13.66 -8.75 14.73
C ALA A 42 12.66 -9.70 15.42
N TYR A 43 12.80 -11.00 15.19
CA TYR A 43 12.01 -12.04 15.87
C TYR A 43 12.33 -12.06 17.38
N CYS A 44 13.59 -12.10 17.78
CA CYS A 44 14.00 -12.08 19.18
C CYS A 44 13.62 -10.78 19.92
N LEU A 45 13.53 -9.66 19.20
CA LEU A 45 13.07 -8.38 19.73
C LEU A 45 11.53 -8.25 19.72
N GLU A 46 10.81 -9.28 19.31
CA GLU A 46 9.34 -9.28 19.16
C GLU A 46 8.79 -8.19 18.21
N ILE A 47 9.63 -7.72 17.28
CA ILE A 47 9.21 -6.84 16.19
C ILE A 47 8.36 -7.63 15.19
N THR A 48 8.73 -8.88 14.92
CA THR A 48 7.94 -9.84 14.13
C THR A 48 7.64 -11.08 14.96
N LYS A 49 6.51 -11.72 14.68
CA LYS A 49 6.10 -13.01 15.27
C LYS A 49 6.37 -14.19 14.32
N ILE A 50 6.94 -13.90 13.16
CA ILE A 50 7.29 -14.92 12.15
C ILE A 50 8.70 -15.43 12.46
N ASP A 51 8.82 -16.74 12.76
CA ASP A 51 10.11 -17.38 13.00
C ASP A 51 10.81 -17.62 11.64
N PRO A 52 11.90 -16.90 11.33
CA PRO A 52 12.57 -17.02 10.05
C PRO A 52 13.24 -18.38 9.84
N ILE A 53 13.60 -19.08 10.92
CA ILE A 53 14.24 -20.41 10.83
C ILE A 53 13.17 -21.46 10.49
N LYS A 54 12.00 -21.38 11.16
CA LYS A 54 10.89 -22.31 10.91
C LYS A 54 10.40 -22.25 9.46
N TYR A 55 10.38 -21.06 8.85
CA TYR A 55 9.88 -20.84 7.50
C TYR A 55 10.99 -20.71 6.44
N ASP A 56 12.25 -21.00 6.80
CA ASP A 56 13.42 -20.92 5.91
C ASP A 56 13.51 -19.60 5.13
N LEU A 57 13.33 -18.48 5.85
CA LEU A 57 13.31 -17.15 5.25
C LEU A 57 14.72 -16.61 5.08
N LEU A 58 15.01 -16.06 3.90
CA LEU A 58 16.32 -15.51 3.56
C LEU A 58 16.56 -14.16 4.23
N PHE A 59 17.61 -14.06 5.04
CA PHE A 59 18.02 -12.79 5.68
C PHE A 59 18.47 -11.73 4.66
N GLU A 60 19.03 -12.17 3.55
CA GLU A 60 19.52 -11.30 2.47
C GLU A 60 18.40 -10.44 1.84
N ARG A 61 17.15 -10.88 1.94
CA ARG A 61 15.99 -10.06 1.55
C ARG A 61 15.77 -8.86 2.47
N PHE A 62 16.15 -8.96 3.73
CA PHE A 62 16.04 -7.88 4.71
C PHE A 62 17.26 -6.97 4.66
N LEU A 63 18.46 -7.53 4.66
CA LEU A 63 19.72 -6.78 4.65
C LEU A 63 20.69 -7.41 3.65
N ASN A 64 20.98 -6.71 2.56
CA ASN A 64 21.93 -7.11 1.54
C ASN A 64 22.93 -5.97 1.32
N PRO A 65 24.25 -6.24 1.21
CA PRO A 65 25.27 -5.23 0.90
C PRO A 65 25.00 -4.44 -0.39
N ASP A 66 24.38 -5.09 -1.38
CA ASP A 66 24.04 -4.46 -2.67
C ASP A 66 22.77 -3.60 -2.61
N ARG A 67 22.02 -3.67 -1.51
CA ARG A 67 20.82 -2.84 -1.32
C ARG A 67 21.20 -1.43 -0.88
N VAL A 68 20.91 -0.46 -1.73
CA VAL A 68 21.20 0.97 -1.48
C VAL A 68 20.21 1.60 -0.48
N SER A 69 18.98 1.07 -0.38
CA SER A 69 17.95 1.60 0.53
C SER A 69 18.07 1.00 1.94
N MET A 70 17.74 1.81 2.96
CA MET A 70 17.57 1.30 4.33
C MET A 70 16.45 0.26 4.38
N PRO A 71 16.57 -0.80 5.21
CA PRO A 71 15.46 -1.73 5.40
C PRO A 71 14.29 -1.00 6.04
N ASP A 72 13.13 -1.05 5.38
CA ASP A 72 11.89 -0.48 5.86
C ASP A 72 11.16 -1.50 6.74
N ILE A 73 10.72 -1.08 7.92
CA ILE A 73 9.94 -1.92 8.84
C ILE A 73 8.54 -1.35 8.91
N ASP A 74 7.67 -1.92 8.10
CA ASP A 74 6.23 -1.61 8.13
C ASP A 74 5.58 -2.25 9.35
N ILE A 75 4.78 -1.47 10.08
CA ILE A 75 4.07 -1.94 11.26
C ILE A 75 2.56 -1.84 11.01
N ASP A 76 1.89 -2.98 11.07
CA ASP A 76 0.43 -3.04 11.01
C ASP A 76 -0.15 -2.88 12.41
N PHE A 77 -1.00 -1.87 12.61
CA PHE A 77 -1.81 -1.67 13.81
C PHE A 77 -3.28 -1.87 13.48
N ASP A 78 -4.11 -2.20 14.48
CA ASP A 78 -5.55 -2.10 14.27
C ASP A 78 -5.92 -0.65 13.95
N ASP A 79 -6.84 -0.45 13.01
CA ASP A 79 -7.17 0.87 12.47
C ASP A 79 -7.79 1.80 13.53
N GLU A 80 -8.48 1.26 14.52
CA GLU A 80 -9.05 2.01 15.64
C GLU A 80 -7.96 2.47 16.64
N GLY A 81 -6.94 1.66 16.86
CA GLY A 81 -5.87 1.93 17.81
C GLY A 81 -4.69 2.74 17.25
N ARG A 82 -4.59 2.86 15.93
CA ARG A 82 -3.47 3.54 15.26
C ARG A 82 -3.25 4.98 15.76
N SER A 83 -4.33 5.74 15.97
CA SER A 83 -4.24 7.12 16.48
C SER A 83 -3.57 7.19 17.85
N LYS A 84 -3.84 6.24 18.76
CA LYS A 84 -3.21 6.17 20.07
C LYS A 84 -1.69 5.97 20.00
N VAL A 85 -1.23 5.22 18.99
CA VAL A 85 0.20 5.03 18.75
C VAL A 85 0.85 6.32 18.26
N ILE A 86 0.18 7.08 17.39
CA ILE A 86 0.64 8.40 16.95
C ILE A 86 0.73 9.36 18.13
N ASP A 87 -0.29 9.39 18.99
CA ASP A 87 -0.30 10.22 20.20
C ASP A 87 0.86 9.86 21.12
N TYR A 88 1.13 8.56 21.32
CA TYR A 88 2.30 8.11 22.08
C TYR A 88 3.63 8.61 21.49
N VAL A 89 3.76 8.61 20.17
CA VAL A 89 4.96 9.13 19.49
C VAL A 89 5.12 10.63 19.74
N ILE A 90 4.03 11.38 19.65
CA ILE A 90 4.00 12.82 19.90
C ILE A 90 4.40 13.11 21.36
N ASP A 91 3.83 12.40 22.31
CA ASP A 91 4.11 12.57 23.74
C ASP A 91 5.58 12.23 24.07
N LYS A 92 6.11 11.20 23.42
CA LYS A 92 7.46 10.72 23.67
C LYS A 92 8.57 11.60 23.05
N TYR A 93 8.38 12.02 21.81
CA TYR A 93 9.40 12.73 21.04
C TYR A 93 9.17 14.25 20.97
N GLY A 94 7.93 14.69 21.18
CA GLY A 94 7.52 16.09 21.09
C GLY A 94 6.86 16.43 19.76
N SER A 95 5.85 17.29 19.81
CA SER A 95 5.06 17.69 18.64
C SER A 95 5.85 18.42 17.55
N LYS A 96 7.00 18.99 17.90
CA LYS A 96 7.89 19.67 16.95
C LYS A 96 8.87 18.73 16.24
N GLN A 97 9.01 17.50 16.72
CA GLN A 97 9.92 16.48 16.20
C GLN A 97 9.21 15.42 15.36
N VAL A 98 7.88 15.47 15.32
CA VAL A 98 7.05 14.48 14.62
C VAL A 98 6.24 15.17 13.53
N ALA A 99 6.27 14.62 12.31
CA ALA A 99 5.43 15.07 11.21
C ALA A 99 4.93 13.90 10.38
N GLN A 100 3.81 14.08 9.72
CA GLN A 100 3.33 13.17 8.68
C GLN A 100 3.94 13.55 7.32
N ILE A 101 3.98 12.59 6.41
CA ILE A 101 4.46 12.84 5.05
C ILE A 101 3.33 13.42 4.22
N ILE A 102 3.62 14.44 3.42
CA ILE A 102 2.66 15.01 2.46
C ILE A 102 2.43 14.05 1.29
N THR A 103 1.26 14.13 0.70
CA THR A 103 0.98 13.55 -0.63
C THR A 103 0.52 14.63 -1.58
N TYR A 104 1.01 14.57 -2.81
CA TYR A 104 0.62 15.47 -3.88
C TYR A 104 -0.34 14.76 -4.83
N GLY A 105 -1.62 15.13 -4.76
CA GLY A 105 -2.61 14.67 -5.72
C GLY A 105 -2.39 15.35 -7.08
N LYS A 106 -2.13 14.54 -8.11
CA LYS A 106 -1.98 15.01 -9.49
C LYS A 106 -3.28 14.84 -10.26
N MET A 107 -3.48 15.69 -11.23
CA MET A 107 -4.60 15.56 -12.17
C MET A 107 -4.36 14.34 -13.07
N ALA A 108 -5.15 13.29 -12.85
CA ALA A 108 -5.15 12.10 -13.69
C ALA A 108 -6.04 12.32 -14.93
N ALA A 109 -5.89 11.52 -15.97
CA ALA A 109 -6.58 11.65 -17.25
C ALA A 109 -8.09 11.97 -17.14
N LYS A 110 -8.84 11.16 -16.41
CA LYS A 110 -10.31 11.34 -16.24
C LYS A 110 -10.67 12.58 -15.42
N SER A 111 -9.86 12.92 -14.42
CA SER A 111 -10.09 14.14 -13.62
C SER A 111 -9.74 15.40 -14.40
N SER A 112 -8.68 15.37 -15.21
CA SER A 112 -8.33 16.47 -16.10
C SER A 112 -9.46 16.80 -17.07
N LEU A 113 -10.04 15.79 -17.72
CA LEU A 113 -11.19 15.98 -18.62
C LEU A 113 -12.40 16.57 -17.88
N ARG A 114 -12.79 16.03 -16.72
CA ARG A 114 -13.96 16.53 -15.99
C ARG A 114 -13.76 17.93 -15.42
N ASP A 115 -12.56 18.24 -14.94
CA ASP A 115 -12.28 19.57 -14.38
C ASP A 115 -12.19 20.62 -15.50
N THR A 116 -11.59 20.27 -16.66
CA THR A 116 -11.58 21.14 -17.85
C THR A 116 -13.00 21.35 -18.40
N ALA A 117 -13.77 20.26 -18.53
CA ALA A 117 -15.17 20.32 -18.98
C ALA A 117 -16.00 21.26 -18.10
N ARG A 118 -15.81 21.25 -16.80
CA ARG A 118 -16.50 22.13 -15.85
C ARG A 118 -16.12 23.60 -16.05
N VAL A 119 -14.85 23.88 -16.36
CA VAL A 119 -14.38 25.26 -16.58
C VAL A 119 -14.85 25.80 -17.92
N LEU A 120 -14.97 24.94 -18.93
CA LEU A 120 -15.45 25.29 -20.26
C LEU A 120 -16.98 25.21 -20.42
N ASP A 121 -17.72 24.95 -19.34
CA ASP A 121 -19.17 24.77 -19.32
C ASP A 121 -19.70 23.68 -20.26
N LEU A 122 -18.89 22.64 -20.52
CA LEU A 122 -19.33 21.44 -21.22
C LEU A 122 -20.36 20.68 -20.36
N SER A 123 -21.36 20.06 -20.99
CA SER A 123 -22.39 19.33 -20.26
C SER A 123 -21.82 18.18 -19.44
N LEU A 124 -22.46 17.84 -18.29
CA LEU A 124 -22.03 16.71 -17.46
C LEU A 124 -22.10 15.38 -18.20
N SER A 125 -23.07 15.21 -19.11
CA SER A 125 -23.21 14.02 -19.92
C SER A 125 -22.03 13.86 -20.88
N ASP A 126 -21.62 14.93 -21.55
CA ASP A 126 -20.49 14.95 -22.47
C ASP A 126 -19.16 14.76 -21.72
N ALA A 127 -19.00 15.42 -20.57
CA ALA A 127 -17.83 15.25 -19.73
C ALA A 127 -17.66 13.80 -19.25
N ASP A 128 -18.76 13.15 -18.87
CA ASP A 128 -18.75 11.73 -18.49
C ASP A 128 -18.53 10.80 -19.68
N PHE A 129 -19.06 11.14 -20.83
CA PHE A 129 -18.79 10.42 -22.08
C PHE A 129 -17.30 10.46 -22.41
N LEU A 130 -16.69 11.63 -22.49
CA LEU A 130 -15.24 11.79 -22.73
C LEU A 130 -14.39 11.03 -21.70
N ALA A 131 -14.75 11.12 -20.42
CA ALA A 131 -14.03 10.43 -19.37
C ALA A 131 -14.13 8.88 -19.47
N LYS A 132 -15.24 8.34 -20.00
CA LYS A 132 -15.40 6.89 -20.24
C LYS A 132 -14.55 6.39 -21.40
N LEU A 133 -14.24 7.23 -22.38
CA LEU A 133 -13.35 6.86 -23.50
C LEU A 133 -11.89 6.69 -23.06
N VAL A 134 -11.50 7.19 -21.88
CA VAL A 134 -10.14 7.01 -21.36
C VAL A 134 -10.00 5.66 -20.68
N PRO A 135 -9.14 4.75 -21.16
CA PRO A 135 -8.83 3.50 -20.48
C PRO A 135 -8.23 3.74 -19.08
N ASN A 136 -8.51 2.86 -18.13
CA ASN A 136 -8.04 3.03 -16.74
C ASN A 136 -6.52 2.89 -16.57
N THR A 137 -5.85 2.28 -17.54
CA THR A 137 -4.44 1.88 -17.46
C THR A 137 -3.47 2.85 -18.13
N VAL A 138 -3.97 3.89 -18.82
CA VAL A 138 -3.13 4.81 -19.61
C VAL A 138 -3.40 6.28 -19.24
N LYS A 139 -2.41 7.12 -19.48
CA LYS A 139 -2.52 8.58 -19.38
C LYS A 139 -3.08 9.16 -20.68
N LEU A 140 -3.64 10.36 -20.62
CA LEU A 140 -4.00 11.09 -21.85
C LEU A 140 -2.76 11.30 -22.74
N SER A 141 -1.66 11.73 -22.15
CA SER A 141 -0.40 11.90 -22.86
C SER A 141 0.01 10.64 -23.63
N ASP A 142 -0.14 9.46 -23.05
CA ASP A 142 0.20 8.19 -23.73
C ASP A 142 -0.71 7.93 -24.93
N ILE A 143 -2.00 8.22 -24.84
CA ILE A 143 -2.96 8.04 -25.93
C ILE A 143 -2.55 8.88 -27.16
N PHE A 144 -2.04 10.09 -26.93
CA PHE A 144 -1.74 11.04 -28.01
C PHE A 144 -0.28 10.98 -28.52
N THR A 145 0.66 10.45 -27.73
CA THR A 145 2.08 10.42 -28.10
C THR A 145 2.57 9.06 -28.57
N LYS A 146 1.95 7.98 -28.09
CA LYS A 146 2.33 6.62 -28.51
C LYS A 146 1.81 6.31 -29.92
N ASP A 147 2.60 5.52 -30.65
CA ASP A 147 2.17 4.95 -31.95
C ASP A 147 0.95 4.03 -31.75
N ASP A 148 0.02 4.07 -32.71
CA ASP A 148 -1.23 3.32 -32.66
C ASP A 148 -1.00 1.80 -32.59
N LYS A 149 0.06 1.28 -33.23
CA LYS A 149 0.43 -0.15 -33.12
C LYS A 149 0.80 -0.53 -31.69
N LYS A 150 1.54 0.35 -31.00
CA LYS A 150 1.93 0.13 -29.61
C LYS A 150 0.73 0.21 -28.67
N LEU A 151 -0.14 1.21 -28.86
CA LEU A 151 -1.39 1.31 -28.10
C LEU A 151 -2.27 0.07 -28.27
N ASN A 152 -2.40 -0.43 -29.51
CA ASN A 152 -3.20 -1.63 -29.79
C ASN A 152 -2.62 -2.89 -29.14
N SER A 153 -1.30 -2.98 -28.97
CA SER A 153 -0.67 -4.12 -28.27
C SER A 153 -0.78 -4.05 -26.74
N GLU A 154 -0.88 -2.85 -26.19
CA GLU A 154 -0.95 -2.62 -24.73
C GLU A 154 -2.39 -2.60 -24.19
N LEU A 155 -3.39 -2.33 -25.04
CA LEU A 155 -4.79 -2.16 -24.65
C LEU A 155 -5.65 -3.35 -25.10
N ARG A 156 -6.75 -3.58 -24.39
CA ARG A 156 -7.83 -4.47 -24.84
C ARG A 156 -8.53 -3.82 -26.05
N SER A 157 -9.15 -4.64 -26.89
CA SER A 157 -9.81 -4.17 -28.12
C SER A 157 -10.77 -2.99 -27.87
N ASP A 158 -11.62 -3.10 -26.82
CA ASP A 158 -12.60 -2.06 -26.50
C ASP A 158 -11.93 -0.77 -26.01
N ASP A 159 -10.90 -0.91 -25.16
CA ASP A 159 -10.12 0.21 -24.64
C ASP A 159 -9.34 0.92 -25.75
N TYR A 160 -8.81 0.17 -26.73
CA TYR A 160 -8.16 0.73 -27.90
C TYR A 160 -9.14 1.50 -28.78
N SER A 161 -10.32 0.94 -29.04
CA SER A 161 -11.38 1.62 -29.80
C SER A 161 -11.80 2.93 -29.15
N ASN A 162 -12.00 2.93 -27.83
CA ASN A 162 -12.31 4.13 -27.05
C ASN A 162 -11.20 5.19 -27.13
N ALA A 163 -9.92 4.78 -27.02
CA ALA A 163 -8.79 5.68 -27.14
C ALA A 163 -8.69 6.32 -28.54
N MET A 164 -8.98 5.55 -29.59
CA MET A 164 -8.97 6.06 -30.97
C MET A 164 -10.16 7.00 -31.22
N GLU A 165 -11.33 6.74 -30.62
CA GLU A 165 -12.46 7.68 -30.66
C GLU A 165 -12.12 9.00 -29.98
N LEU A 166 -11.48 8.95 -28.80
CA LEU A 166 -11.01 10.15 -28.09
C LEU A 166 -10.02 10.97 -28.95
N LYS A 167 -9.07 10.31 -29.64
CA LYS A 167 -8.16 10.97 -30.60
C LYS A 167 -8.94 11.69 -31.69
N LYS A 168 -9.90 11.00 -32.32
CA LYS A 168 -10.71 11.57 -33.39
C LYS A 168 -11.52 12.80 -32.93
N LEU A 169 -12.11 12.73 -31.74
CA LEU A 169 -12.86 13.85 -31.16
C LEU A 169 -11.95 15.08 -30.90
N SER A 170 -10.69 14.86 -30.56
CA SER A 170 -9.75 15.96 -30.31
C SER A 170 -9.35 16.75 -31.55
N ASP A 171 -9.56 16.21 -32.75
CA ASP A 171 -9.27 16.87 -34.03
C ASP A 171 -10.42 17.80 -34.50
N GLY A 172 -11.54 17.83 -33.77
CA GLY A 172 -12.67 18.71 -34.04
C GLY A 172 -12.44 20.17 -33.62
N ASP A 173 -13.40 21.03 -33.99
CA ASP A 173 -13.41 22.46 -33.63
C ASP A 173 -14.49 22.78 -32.59
N ASP A 174 -15.05 21.77 -31.96
CA ASP A 174 -16.13 21.91 -30.97
C ASP A 174 -15.60 21.99 -29.53
N LEU A 175 -16.52 22.22 -28.59
CA LEU A 175 -16.19 22.31 -27.16
C LEU A 175 -15.65 21.01 -26.58
N GLN A 176 -16.02 19.85 -27.15
CA GLN A 176 -15.47 18.56 -26.75
C GLN A 176 -13.99 18.46 -27.14
N ALA A 177 -13.64 18.84 -28.35
CA ALA A 177 -12.25 18.87 -28.83
C ALA A 177 -11.39 19.84 -28.00
N GLU A 178 -11.91 21.04 -27.72
CA GLU A 178 -11.23 22.02 -26.86
C GLU A 178 -11.00 21.43 -25.46
N THR A 179 -12.02 20.80 -24.88
CA THR A 179 -11.92 20.14 -23.55
C THR A 179 -10.83 19.09 -23.53
N ILE A 180 -10.76 18.22 -24.54
CA ILE A 180 -9.73 17.17 -24.61
C ILE A 180 -8.33 17.79 -24.72
N ASN A 181 -8.17 18.80 -25.58
CA ASN A 181 -6.87 19.42 -25.84
C ASN A 181 -6.37 20.21 -24.61
N GLN A 182 -7.23 20.93 -23.92
CA GLN A 182 -6.86 21.62 -22.67
C GLN A 182 -6.59 20.61 -21.53
N ALA A 183 -7.37 19.53 -21.41
CA ALA A 183 -7.14 18.49 -20.41
C ALA A 183 -5.77 17.81 -20.56
N ARG A 184 -5.26 17.64 -21.80
CA ARG A 184 -3.91 17.12 -22.06
C ARG A 184 -2.80 18.01 -21.51
N VAL A 185 -3.01 19.34 -21.54
CA VAL A 185 -2.04 20.32 -21.02
C VAL A 185 -1.96 20.28 -19.50
N ILE A 186 -3.11 20.10 -18.82
CA ILE A 186 -3.15 20.12 -17.36
C ILE A 186 -2.96 18.77 -16.70
N GLU A 187 -3.00 17.65 -17.47
CA GLU A 187 -2.72 16.32 -16.94
C GLU A 187 -1.35 16.26 -16.26
N GLY A 188 -1.29 15.66 -15.09
CA GLY A 188 -0.05 15.54 -14.30
C GLY A 188 0.26 16.77 -13.43
N SER A 189 -0.43 17.89 -13.61
CA SER A 189 -0.30 19.06 -12.75
C SER A 189 -0.77 18.77 -11.33
N LEU A 190 -0.23 19.46 -10.35
CA LEU A 190 -0.67 19.36 -8.97
C LEU A 190 -2.09 19.88 -8.81
N ARG A 191 -2.95 19.10 -8.17
CA ARG A 191 -4.35 19.43 -7.93
C ARG A 191 -4.62 19.79 -6.48
N ASN A 192 -4.15 18.97 -5.57
CA ASN A 192 -4.34 19.13 -4.14
C ASN A 192 -3.17 18.51 -3.37
N ILE A 193 -3.11 18.84 -2.09
CA ILE A 193 -2.25 18.20 -1.12
C ILE A 193 -3.09 17.35 -0.18
N GLY A 194 -2.54 16.26 0.26
CA GLY A 194 -3.10 15.37 1.27
C GLY A 194 -2.03 14.93 2.26
N VAL A 195 -2.39 14.04 3.16
CA VAL A 195 -1.50 13.42 4.13
C VAL A 195 -1.30 11.97 3.75
N HIS A 196 -0.06 11.50 3.80
CA HIS A 196 0.24 10.09 3.56
C HIS A 196 -0.46 9.21 4.61
N ALA A 197 -1.08 8.12 4.15
CA ALA A 197 -1.94 7.30 5.02
C ALA A 197 -1.21 6.68 6.23
N CYS A 198 0.09 6.43 6.12
CA CYS A 198 0.85 5.68 7.13
C CYS A 198 2.19 6.33 7.51
N GLY A 199 2.82 7.09 6.62
CA GLY A 199 4.18 7.60 6.81
C GLY A 199 4.28 8.68 7.88
N VAL A 200 5.12 8.42 8.87
CA VAL A 200 5.48 9.33 9.96
C VAL A 200 6.99 9.53 9.98
N ILE A 201 7.42 10.76 10.16
CA ILE A 201 8.83 11.14 10.33
C ILE A 201 9.05 11.53 11.78
N ILE A 202 10.14 11.03 12.36
CA ILE A 202 10.60 11.39 13.70
C ILE A 202 12.03 11.90 13.57
N THR A 203 12.27 13.13 14.02
CA THR A 203 13.58 13.78 13.98
C THR A 203 14.21 13.92 15.38
N PRO A 204 15.55 13.95 15.49
CA PRO A 204 16.22 14.08 16.77
C PRO A 204 16.08 15.48 17.39
N ASP A 205 15.69 16.49 16.60
CA ASP A 205 15.51 17.89 17.00
C ASP A 205 14.30 18.46 16.25
N ASP A 206 14.02 19.77 16.36
CA ASP A 206 12.93 20.43 15.66
C ASP A 206 12.98 20.11 14.17
N ILE A 207 11.86 19.61 13.63
CA ILE A 207 11.75 19.10 12.26
C ILE A 207 12.05 20.15 11.20
N THR A 208 11.87 21.43 11.53
CA THR A 208 12.16 22.56 10.64
C THR A 208 13.65 22.71 10.34
N ASN A 209 14.52 22.10 11.16
CA ASN A 209 15.96 22.06 10.91
C ASN A 209 16.34 21.04 9.80
N PHE A 210 15.42 20.16 9.42
CA PHE A 210 15.67 19.05 8.49
C PHE A 210 14.87 19.15 7.21
N VAL A 211 13.63 19.63 7.29
CA VAL A 211 12.71 19.66 6.16
C VAL A 211 11.71 20.81 6.29
N PRO A 212 11.35 21.48 5.18
CA PRO A 212 10.25 22.43 5.20
C PRO A 212 8.94 21.72 5.53
N ILE A 213 8.12 22.37 6.34
CA ILE A 213 6.84 21.84 6.81
C ILE A 213 5.65 22.70 6.34
N ALA A 214 4.48 22.10 6.36
CA ALA A 214 3.19 22.75 6.13
C ALA A 214 2.16 22.23 7.12
N THR A 215 1.01 22.90 7.18
CA THR A 215 -0.18 22.42 7.87
C THR A 215 -1.12 21.76 6.85
N ALA A 216 -1.73 20.64 7.22
CA ALA A 216 -2.78 20.01 6.42
C ALA A 216 -4.14 20.14 7.13
N LYS A 217 -5.21 20.32 6.37
CA LYS A 217 -6.56 20.59 6.88
C LYS A 217 -7.06 19.52 7.85
N ASP A 218 -6.70 18.26 7.60
CA ASP A 218 -7.19 17.10 8.34
C ASP A 218 -6.12 16.48 9.25
N SER A 219 -5.05 17.21 9.57
CA SER A 219 -3.97 16.75 10.45
C SER A 219 -3.73 17.71 11.61
N GLN A 220 -3.58 17.14 12.80
CA GLN A 220 -3.11 17.87 13.99
C GLN A 220 -1.59 18.04 14.01
N LEU A 221 -0.88 17.24 13.20
CA LEU A 221 0.57 17.30 13.04
C LEU A 221 0.95 18.15 11.83
N PHE A 222 2.16 18.66 11.88
CA PHE A 222 2.81 19.18 10.67
C PHE A 222 2.92 18.09 9.61
N VAL A 223 2.94 18.50 8.36
CA VAL A 223 3.27 17.63 7.23
C VAL A 223 4.58 18.11 6.60
N THR A 224 5.43 17.18 6.20
CA THR A 224 6.65 17.53 5.45
C THR A 224 6.25 18.07 4.07
N GLN A 225 7.00 19.04 3.52
CA GLN A 225 6.79 19.44 2.11
C GLN A 225 7.52 18.53 1.12
N TYR A 226 8.33 17.59 1.60
CA TYR A 226 8.89 16.50 0.81
C TYR A 226 7.95 15.30 0.89
N ASP A 227 7.57 14.78 -0.28
CA ASP A 227 6.73 13.59 -0.37
C ASP A 227 7.54 12.30 -0.18
N ASN A 228 6.85 11.17 -0.22
CA ASN A 228 7.44 9.85 0.00
C ASN A 228 8.60 9.53 -0.97
N SER A 229 8.65 10.13 -2.15
CA SER A 229 9.70 9.88 -3.14
C SER A 229 11.02 10.59 -2.82
N VAL A 230 10.97 11.67 -2.04
CA VAL A 230 12.10 12.56 -1.76
C VAL A 230 12.58 12.48 -0.32
N VAL A 231 11.69 12.16 0.61
CA VAL A 231 11.95 12.24 2.06
C VAL A 231 13.17 11.43 2.52
N GLU A 232 13.37 10.24 1.95
CA GLU A 232 14.53 9.39 2.27
C GLU A 232 15.84 9.95 1.70
N SER A 233 15.80 10.51 0.49
CA SER A 233 16.98 11.13 -0.12
C SER A 233 17.39 12.41 0.60
N ALA A 234 16.45 13.07 1.28
CA ALA A 234 16.73 14.19 2.19
C ALA A 234 17.37 13.75 3.52
N GLY A 235 17.57 12.45 3.75
CA GLY A 235 18.21 11.91 4.95
C GLY A 235 17.24 11.63 6.11
N LEU A 236 15.94 11.73 5.88
CA LEU A 236 14.92 11.44 6.89
C LEU A 236 14.54 9.97 6.87
N LEU A 237 14.24 9.42 8.03
CA LEU A 237 13.76 8.05 8.18
C LEU A 237 12.26 8.03 8.26
N LYS A 238 11.63 7.33 7.33
CA LYS A 238 10.20 7.08 7.31
C LYS A 238 9.85 5.87 8.18
N MET A 239 8.80 6.00 8.96
CA MET A 239 8.17 4.89 9.68
C MET A 239 6.74 4.73 9.18
N ASP A 240 6.36 3.55 8.72
CA ASP A 240 5.01 3.28 8.22
C ASP A 240 4.13 2.64 9.30
N PHE A 241 3.16 3.42 9.78
CA PHE A 241 2.14 3.00 10.73
C PHE A 241 0.86 2.68 9.98
N LEU A 242 0.72 1.43 9.55
CA LEU A 242 -0.40 0.99 8.73
C LEU A 242 -1.61 0.66 9.61
N GLY A 243 -2.76 1.23 9.28
CA GLY A 243 -4.04 0.86 9.91
C GLY A 243 -4.69 -0.29 9.15
N LEU A 244 -4.81 -1.46 9.77
CA LEU A 244 -5.36 -2.66 9.16
C LEU A 244 -6.69 -3.07 9.81
N LYS A 245 -7.81 -2.89 9.10
CA LYS A 245 -9.16 -3.27 9.57
C LYS A 245 -9.28 -4.73 9.97
N THR A 246 -8.54 -5.61 9.32
CA THR A 246 -8.54 -7.04 9.64
C THR A 246 -8.08 -7.30 11.08
N LEU A 247 -7.14 -6.53 11.60
CA LEU A 247 -6.72 -6.66 13.01
C LEU A 247 -7.83 -6.26 13.97
N SER A 248 -8.60 -5.21 13.67
CA SER A 248 -9.79 -4.83 14.45
C SER A 248 -10.86 -5.93 14.40
N LEU A 249 -11.14 -6.49 13.22
CA LEU A 249 -12.08 -7.61 13.07
C LEU A 249 -11.68 -8.84 13.89
N ILE A 250 -10.39 -9.21 13.85
CA ILE A 250 -9.87 -10.33 14.66
C ILE A 250 -10.02 -10.03 16.15
N LYS A 251 -9.65 -8.83 16.59
CA LYS A 251 -9.79 -8.39 17.99
C LYS A 251 -11.23 -8.46 18.48
N ASP A 252 -12.17 -8.00 17.67
CA ASP A 252 -13.60 -8.04 18.04
C ASP A 252 -14.17 -9.45 17.99
N THR A 253 -13.72 -10.29 17.05
CA THR A 253 -14.07 -11.71 17.01
C THR A 253 -13.65 -12.43 18.30
N ILE A 254 -12.44 -12.19 18.79
CA ILE A 254 -11.96 -12.77 20.05
C ILE A 254 -12.83 -12.33 21.23
N LYS A 255 -13.17 -11.02 21.30
CA LYS A 255 -14.06 -10.51 22.34
C LYS A 255 -15.44 -11.18 22.28
N LEU A 256 -16.01 -11.34 21.09
CA LEU A 256 -17.30 -12.01 20.89
C LEU A 256 -17.25 -13.48 21.30
N VAL A 257 -16.20 -14.21 20.93
CA VAL A 257 -16.02 -15.62 21.34
C VAL A 257 -15.89 -15.72 22.86
N LYS A 258 -15.14 -14.81 23.49
CA LYS A 258 -15.05 -14.75 24.95
C LYS A 258 -16.40 -14.49 25.58
N TYR A 259 -17.17 -13.54 25.04
CA TYR A 259 -18.49 -13.18 25.54
C TYR A 259 -19.53 -14.31 25.40
N ILE A 260 -19.58 -14.94 24.21
CA ILE A 260 -20.61 -15.95 23.88
C ILE A 260 -20.25 -17.31 24.44
N HIS A 261 -18.99 -17.72 24.35
CA HIS A 261 -18.54 -19.08 24.65
C HIS A 261 -17.69 -19.17 25.93
N ASN A 262 -17.39 -18.05 26.58
CA ASN A 262 -16.46 -17.95 27.71
C ASN A 262 -15.09 -18.63 27.44
N LYS A 263 -14.61 -18.56 26.20
CA LYS A 263 -13.32 -19.12 25.77
C LYS A 263 -12.34 -17.99 25.47
N ASP A 264 -11.14 -18.08 26.02
CA ASP A 264 -10.01 -17.24 25.60
C ASP A 264 -9.35 -17.90 24.39
N ILE A 265 -9.10 -17.10 23.35
CA ILE A 265 -8.38 -17.52 22.15
C ILE A 265 -7.08 -16.75 22.11
N ASP A 266 -5.98 -17.49 22.06
CA ASP A 266 -4.66 -16.95 21.70
C ASP A 266 -4.43 -17.19 20.22
N ILE A 267 -4.35 -16.10 19.44
CA ILE A 267 -4.16 -16.16 17.97
C ILE A 267 -2.82 -16.79 17.62
N GLU A 268 -1.78 -16.57 18.44
CA GLU A 268 -0.44 -17.07 18.15
C GLU A 268 -0.35 -18.60 18.30
N SER A 269 -1.31 -19.21 19.01
CA SER A 269 -1.40 -20.65 19.27
C SER A 269 -2.42 -21.39 18.42
N ILE A 270 -3.09 -20.74 17.49
CA ILE A 270 -4.07 -21.37 16.58
C ILE A 270 -3.38 -22.43 15.71
N PRO A 271 -3.89 -23.69 15.68
CA PRO A 271 -3.34 -24.72 14.82
C PRO A 271 -3.54 -24.38 13.34
N LEU A 272 -2.52 -24.59 12.52
CA LEU A 272 -2.53 -24.31 11.09
C LEU A 272 -2.94 -25.51 10.23
N ASP A 273 -3.47 -26.58 10.85
CA ASP A 273 -3.81 -27.86 10.20
C ASP A 273 -5.29 -28.23 10.36
N ASP A 274 -6.17 -27.25 10.68
CA ASP A 274 -7.61 -27.53 10.83
C ASP A 274 -8.27 -27.85 9.48
N LYS A 275 -8.73 -29.10 9.35
CA LYS A 275 -9.33 -29.63 8.10
C LYS A 275 -10.56 -28.87 7.66
N LYS A 276 -11.43 -28.43 8.59
CA LYS A 276 -12.63 -27.69 8.25
C LYS A 276 -12.33 -26.32 7.63
N THR A 277 -11.26 -25.69 8.11
CA THR A 277 -10.77 -24.43 7.55
C THR A 277 -10.27 -24.66 6.11
N TYR A 278 -9.51 -25.72 5.84
CA TYR A 278 -9.08 -26.05 4.47
C TYR A 278 -10.25 -26.41 3.55
N GLU A 279 -11.27 -27.13 4.02
CA GLU A 279 -12.49 -27.40 3.27
C GLU A 279 -13.19 -26.11 2.82
N LEU A 280 -13.18 -25.06 3.65
CA LEU A 280 -13.73 -23.74 3.29
C LEU A 280 -12.90 -23.09 2.16
N PHE A 281 -11.56 -23.12 2.27
CA PHE A 281 -10.69 -22.63 1.20
C PHE A 281 -10.85 -23.42 -0.11
N GLN A 282 -10.96 -24.74 -0.02
CA GLN A 282 -11.15 -25.64 -1.19
C GLN A 282 -12.45 -25.37 -1.94
N ARG A 283 -13.51 -24.91 -1.26
CA ARG A 283 -14.78 -24.50 -1.89
C ARG A 283 -14.73 -23.09 -2.47
N GLY A 284 -13.70 -22.30 -2.14
CA GLY A 284 -13.63 -20.90 -2.49
C GLY A 284 -14.62 -20.00 -1.71
N ASP A 285 -15.15 -20.47 -0.59
CA ASP A 285 -16.09 -19.73 0.27
C ASP A 285 -15.37 -18.70 1.15
N THR A 286 -14.54 -17.85 0.52
CA THR A 286 -13.59 -16.97 1.18
C THR A 286 -13.96 -15.49 1.16
N VAL A 287 -15.25 -15.18 1.04
CA VAL A 287 -15.76 -13.81 1.17
C VAL A 287 -15.47 -13.29 2.59
N GLY A 288 -14.84 -12.12 2.69
CA GLY A 288 -14.43 -11.52 3.96
C GLY A 288 -13.13 -12.06 4.54
N ILE A 289 -12.47 -13.03 3.88
CA ILE A 289 -11.13 -13.49 4.28
C ILE A 289 -10.08 -12.62 3.59
N PHE A 290 -9.32 -11.89 4.39
CA PHE A 290 -8.31 -10.96 3.91
C PHE A 290 -7.38 -11.59 2.87
N GLN A 291 -7.21 -10.91 1.73
CA GLN A 291 -6.42 -11.32 0.55
C GLN A 291 -6.93 -12.56 -0.21
N TYR A 292 -7.99 -13.25 0.25
CA TYR A 292 -8.54 -14.43 -0.42
C TYR A 292 -9.97 -14.23 -0.96
N GLU A 293 -10.54 -13.02 -0.84
CA GLU A 293 -11.95 -12.74 -1.13
C GLU A 293 -12.26 -12.38 -2.60
N SER A 294 -11.25 -12.08 -3.44
CA SER A 294 -11.51 -11.74 -4.84
C SER A 294 -12.00 -12.96 -5.63
N SER A 295 -12.89 -12.73 -6.61
CA SER A 295 -13.45 -13.80 -7.45
C SER A 295 -12.37 -14.63 -8.16
N GLY A 296 -11.28 -13.99 -8.59
CA GLY A 296 -10.13 -14.68 -9.18
C GLY A 296 -9.43 -15.59 -8.17
N MET A 297 -9.17 -15.10 -6.95
CA MET A 297 -8.56 -15.89 -5.88
C MET A 297 -9.45 -17.07 -5.49
N GLN A 298 -10.75 -16.85 -5.34
CA GLN A 298 -11.72 -17.91 -5.04
C GLN A 298 -11.72 -19.04 -6.07
N LYS A 299 -11.65 -18.68 -7.37
CA LYS A 299 -11.53 -19.65 -8.46
C LYS A 299 -10.24 -20.47 -8.34
N TYR A 300 -9.09 -19.82 -8.17
CA TYR A 300 -7.82 -20.53 -8.03
C TYR A 300 -7.73 -21.39 -6.77
N LEU A 301 -8.34 -20.98 -5.66
CA LEU A 301 -8.45 -21.81 -4.46
C LEU A 301 -9.26 -23.09 -4.71
N SER A 302 -10.37 -22.98 -5.45
CA SER A 302 -11.21 -24.13 -5.83
C SER A 302 -10.47 -25.08 -6.77
N ASP A 303 -9.59 -24.57 -7.62
CA ASP A 303 -8.77 -25.38 -8.53
C ASP A 303 -7.58 -26.03 -7.80
N LEU A 304 -6.88 -25.28 -6.93
CA LEU A 304 -5.72 -25.75 -6.16
C LEU A 304 -6.08 -26.75 -5.07
N LYS A 305 -7.22 -26.54 -4.40
CA LYS A 305 -7.68 -27.34 -3.26
C LYS A 305 -6.64 -27.47 -2.15
N PRO A 306 -6.26 -26.35 -1.52
CA PRO A 306 -5.18 -26.32 -0.54
C PRO A 306 -5.45 -27.30 0.63
N THR A 307 -4.41 -27.99 1.10
CA THR A 307 -4.47 -28.96 2.18
C THR A 307 -3.53 -28.65 3.34
N VAL A 308 -2.54 -27.79 3.09
CA VAL A 308 -1.54 -27.35 4.06
C VAL A 308 -1.35 -25.83 3.97
N PHE A 309 -0.74 -25.25 5.00
CA PHE A 309 -0.56 -23.79 5.07
C PHE A 309 0.37 -23.25 3.97
N GLU A 310 1.34 -24.06 3.57
CA GLU A 310 2.27 -23.76 2.48
C GLU A 310 1.56 -23.56 1.13
N ASP A 311 0.47 -24.26 0.88
CA ASP A 311 -0.35 -24.05 -0.33
C ASP A 311 -0.95 -22.63 -0.36
N LEU A 312 -1.40 -22.14 0.81
CA LEU A 312 -1.94 -20.79 0.95
C LEU A 312 -0.84 -19.72 0.79
N ILE A 313 0.35 -19.97 1.35
CA ILE A 313 1.52 -19.09 1.16
C ILE A 313 1.87 -19.00 -0.33
N ALA A 314 1.99 -20.16 -1.00
CA ALA A 314 2.29 -20.21 -2.42
C ALA A 314 1.24 -19.49 -3.27
N MET A 315 -0.05 -19.68 -2.96
CA MET A 315 -1.15 -19.00 -3.65
C MET A 315 -1.03 -17.48 -3.53
N ASN A 316 -0.77 -16.95 -2.33
CA ASN A 316 -0.57 -15.51 -2.12
C ASN A 316 0.67 -14.96 -2.84
N ALA A 317 1.72 -15.74 -2.92
CA ALA A 317 2.96 -15.34 -3.62
C ALA A 317 2.76 -15.31 -5.14
N LEU A 318 2.03 -16.29 -5.70
CA LEU A 318 1.87 -16.48 -7.14
C LEU A 318 0.69 -15.67 -7.73
N TYR A 319 -0.38 -15.48 -6.97
CA TYR A 319 -1.55 -14.72 -7.43
C TYR A 319 -1.30 -13.21 -7.36
N ARG A 320 -0.55 -12.70 -8.33
CA ARG A 320 -0.33 -11.26 -8.54
C ARG A 320 -0.75 -10.87 -9.95
N PRO A 321 -1.37 -9.68 -10.15
CA PRO A 321 -1.92 -9.30 -11.46
C PRO A 321 -0.96 -9.34 -12.63
N CYS A 322 0.36 -9.29 -12.40
CA CYS A 322 1.39 -9.25 -13.44
C CYS A 322 2.15 -10.57 -13.66
N LEU A 323 2.16 -11.47 -12.68
CA LEU A 323 3.05 -12.65 -12.73
C LEU A 323 2.53 -13.81 -13.60
N LEU A 324 1.22 -13.89 -13.82
CA LEU A 324 0.61 -15.00 -14.60
C LEU A 324 0.69 -14.80 -16.12
N TYR A 325 1.18 -13.66 -16.61
CA TYR A 325 1.12 -13.30 -18.04
C TYR A 325 2.45 -12.83 -18.65
N THR A 326 3.55 -12.80 -17.91
CA THR A 326 4.86 -12.39 -18.45
C THR A 326 5.87 -13.52 -18.37
N SER A 327 6.66 -13.72 -19.42
CA SER A 327 7.78 -14.66 -19.47
C SER A 327 8.83 -14.37 -18.38
N ASP A 328 8.92 -13.13 -17.92
CA ASP A 328 9.83 -12.69 -16.86
C ASP A 328 9.46 -13.25 -15.48
N ALA A 329 8.17 -13.58 -15.25
CA ALA A 329 7.73 -14.22 -14.01
C ALA A 329 8.32 -15.64 -13.82
N ALA A 330 8.62 -16.33 -14.91
CA ALA A 330 9.25 -17.65 -14.87
C ALA A 330 10.75 -17.56 -14.52
N ASP A 331 11.40 -16.46 -14.85
CA ASP A 331 12.82 -16.22 -14.55
C ASP A 331 13.03 -15.71 -13.12
N GLU A 332 12.09 -14.92 -12.56
CA GLU A 332 12.09 -14.57 -11.13
C GLU A 332 11.85 -15.80 -10.22
N LEU A 333 11.04 -16.76 -10.65
CA LEU A 333 10.81 -18.00 -9.90
C LEU A 333 12.02 -18.96 -9.93
N ARG A 334 12.94 -18.85 -10.90
CA ARG A 334 14.18 -19.62 -10.98
C ARG A 334 15.31 -19.02 -10.13
N SER A 335 15.14 -17.81 -9.62
CA SER A 335 16.10 -17.11 -8.76
C SER A 335 15.71 -17.13 -7.26
N VAL A 336 14.71 -17.93 -6.88
CA VAL A 336 14.30 -18.17 -5.48
C VAL A 336 14.79 -19.54 -5.02
#